data_ab91db1487770be8850798ad15243768
#
_entry.id   ab91db1487770be8850798ad15243768
#
_cell.length_a   1.000
_cell.length_b   1.000
_cell.length_c   1.000
_cell.angle_alpha   90.00
_cell.angle_beta   90.00
_cell.angle_gamma   90.00
#
_symmetry.space_group_name_H-M   'P 1'
#
loop_
_entity.id
_entity.type
_entity.pdbx_description
1 polymer ?
#
loop_
_entity_poly.entity_id
_entity_poly.type
_entity_poly.pdbx_seq_one_letter_code
_entity_poly.pdbx_strand_id
1 'polypeptide(L)'
;NRPWDAITSYNAPLNNPEKFEVYPNRDSLPFMEQYAFDRKWKVKQFVRGTLRLKGWAKAWADIFREIETLHGQAGEKRLIEMSEQFWRDYAYAENEPDRVILCVDLKAEEDNHVIWHKTYKMDAWGDTQGTAMARLVSHPVSFAVKAIINDDTDHGVSAASSKPNVVDKWLKDIASLAQEFDIIDHLT
;
A
#
# COMPACT_ATOMS: atom_id res chain seq x y z
N ASN A 1 20.02 -4.41 5.74
CA ASN A 1 19.18 -5.45 5.13
C ASN A 1 18.61 -4.91 3.82
N ARG A 2 18.82 -5.62 2.75
CA ARG A 2 18.37 -5.24 1.42
C ARG A 2 16.91 -5.67 1.23
N PRO A 3 16.01 -4.79 0.79
CA PRO A 3 14.60 -5.16 0.61
C PRO A 3 14.40 -6.34 -0.33
N TRP A 4 15.21 -6.45 -1.38
CA TRP A 4 15.12 -7.53 -2.37
C TRP A 4 15.53 -8.92 -1.86
N ASP A 5 16.24 -9.02 -0.73
CA ASP A 5 16.53 -10.30 -0.07
C ASP A 5 15.29 -10.91 0.60
N ALA A 6 14.28 -10.10 0.88
CA ALA A 6 13.05 -10.49 1.56
C ALA A 6 11.84 -10.61 0.61
N ILE A 7 12.09 -10.73 -0.70
CA ILE A 7 11.00 -10.89 -1.68
C ILE A 7 10.33 -12.24 -1.48
N THR A 8 9.00 -12.18 -1.36
CA THR A 8 8.14 -13.35 -1.29
C THR A 8 7.03 -13.27 -2.34
N SER A 9 6.24 -14.32 -2.45
CA SER A 9 5.11 -14.38 -3.37
C SER A 9 3.82 -14.12 -2.62
N TYR A 10 2.92 -13.32 -3.19
CA TYR A 10 1.60 -13.02 -2.65
C TYR A 10 0.52 -13.24 -3.70
N ASN A 11 -0.50 -14.02 -3.36
CA ASN A 11 -1.68 -14.20 -4.19
C ASN A 11 -2.73 -13.20 -3.72
N ALA A 12 -2.92 -12.13 -4.48
CA ALA A 12 -3.93 -11.12 -4.16
C ALA A 12 -5.33 -11.72 -4.42
N PRO A 13 -6.23 -11.68 -3.44
CA PRO A 13 -7.57 -12.28 -3.55
C PRO A 13 -8.55 -11.36 -4.29
N LEU A 14 -8.12 -10.83 -5.44
CA LEU A 14 -8.94 -10.01 -6.31
C LEU A 14 -10.01 -10.87 -7.00
N ASN A 15 -11.02 -10.25 -7.62
CA ASN A 15 -12.03 -10.98 -8.40
C ASN A 15 -11.41 -11.85 -9.49
N ASN A 16 -10.32 -11.36 -10.10
CA ASN A 16 -9.41 -12.15 -10.90
C ASN A 16 -8.12 -12.36 -10.08
N PRO A 17 -7.95 -13.50 -9.39
CA PRO A 17 -6.79 -13.73 -8.53
C PRO A 17 -5.47 -13.55 -9.29
N GLU A 18 -4.59 -12.74 -8.73
CA GLU A 18 -3.33 -12.39 -9.37
C GLU A 18 -2.15 -12.60 -8.41
N LYS A 19 -1.05 -13.07 -8.95
CA LYS A 19 0.16 -13.36 -8.19
C LYS A 19 1.17 -12.24 -8.35
N PHE A 20 1.56 -11.65 -7.22
CA PHE A 20 2.56 -10.61 -7.12
C PHE A 20 3.82 -11.08 -6.43
N GLU A 21 4.90 -10.37 -6.64
CA GLU A 21 6.07 -10.37 -5.77
C GLU A 21 5.89 -9.26 -4.73
N VAL A 22 6.25 -9.53 -3.47
CA VAL A 22 6.13 -8.56 -2.39
C VAL A 22 7.39 -8.50 -1.57
N TYR A 23 7.78 -7.31 -1.15
CA TYR A 23 8.86 -7.08 -0.20
C TYR A 23 8.44 -6.05 0.85
N PRO A 24 9.04 -6.09 2.06
CA PRO A 24 8.76 -5.10 3.10
C PRO A 24 9.10 -3.68 2.62
N ASN A 25 8.16 -2.77 2.76
CA ASN A 25 8.36 -1.36 2.43
C ASN A 25 8.83 -0.61 3.67
N ARG A 26 10.10 -0.48 3.90
CA ARG A 26 10.74 0.13 5.07
C ARG A 26 10.55 -0.68 6.36
N ASP A 27 11.12 -0.19 7.46
CA ASP A 27 10.81 -0.69 8.79
C ASP A 27 9.33 -0.41 9.11
N SER A 28 8.58 -1.46 9.37
CA SER A 28 7.16 -1.38 9.68
C SER A 28 6.88 -1.06 11.14
N LEU A 29 7.81 -1.36 12.06
CA LEU A 29 7.59 -1.27 13.51
C LEU A 29 7.14 0.12 14.02
N PRO A 30 7.71 1.25 13.54
CA PRO A 30 7.25 2.58 13.96
C PRO A 30 5.77 2.86 13.67
N PHE A 31 5.19 2.18 12.69
CA PHE A 31 3.78 2.35 12.33
C PHE A 31 2.80 1.68 13.31
N MET A 32 3.26 0.76 14.14
CA MET A 32 2.42 0.15 15.17
C MET A 32 1.89 1.19 16.16
N GLU A 33 2.72 2.17 16.51
CA GLU A 33 2.31 3.28 17.38
C GLU A 33 1.30 4.19 16.67
N GLN A 34 1.54 4.54 15.39
CA GLN A 34 0.62 5.35 14.59
C GLN A 34 -0.76 4.69 14.40
N TYR A 35 -0.80 3.36 14.36
CA TYR A 35 -2.03 2.59 14.24
C TYR A 35 -2.66 2.25 15.60
N ALA A 36 -2.15 2.85 16.68
CA ALA A 36 -2.64 2.69 18.04
C ALA A 36 -2.76 1.22 18.49
N PHE A 37 -1.78 0.39 18.15
CA PHE A 37 -1.73 -0.99 18.63
C PHE A 37 -1.65 -1.01 20.15
N ASP A 38 -2.55 -1.75 20.80
CA ASP A 38 -2.49 -1.91 22.24
C ASP A 38 -1.20 -2.66 22.63
N ARG A 39 -0.45 -2.10 23.57
CA ARG A 39 0.79 -2.71 24.10
C ARG A 39 0.59 -4.08 24.75
N LYS A 40 -0.65 -4.42 25.11
CA LYS A 40 -1.03 -5.73 25.64
C LYS A 40 -1.14 -6.81 24.55
N TRP A 41 -1.30 -6.40 23.28
CA TRP A 41 -1.38 -7.34 22.19
C TRP A 41 -0.04 -8.01 21.93
N LYS A 42 -0.05 -9.32 21.78
CA LYS A 42 1.10 -10.10 21.35
C LYS A 42 1.15 -10.10 19.82
N VAL A 43 1.70 -9.05 19.23
CA VAL A 43 1.83 -8.94 17.77
C VAL A 43 2.75 -10.03 17.25
N LYS A 44 2.21 -10.98 16.50
CA LYS A 44 2.96 -12.09 15.90
C LYS A 44 3.63 -11.66 14.60
N GLN A 45 2.96 -10.85 13.81
CA GLN A 45 3.45 -10.36 12.53
C GLN A 45 2.84 -8.99 12.23
N PHE A 46 3.67 -8.08 11.74
CA PHE A 46 3.23 -6.80 11.21
C PHE A 46 4.16 -6.42 10.06
N VAL A 47 3.64 -6.41 8.84
CA VAL A 47 4.40 -6.11 7.62
C VAL A 47 3.60 -5.14 6.76
N ARG A 48 4.26 -4.08 6.33
CA ARG A 48 3.80 -3.21 5.25
C ARG A 48 4.61 -3.56 4.01
N GLY A 49 3.96 -4.22 3.06
CA GLY A 49 4.60 -4.70 1.85
C GLY A 49 4.36 -3.79 0.65
N THR A 50 5.24 -3.88 -0.33
CA THR A 50 5.05 -3.28 -1.66
C THR A 50 4.85 -4.40 -2.66
N LEU A 51 3.71 -4.37 -3.36
CA LEU A 51 3.40 -5.31 -4.44
C LEU A 51 4.14 -4.90 -5.72
N ARG A 52 4.66 -5.90 -6.42
CA ARG A 52 5.31 -5.78 -7.71
C ARG A 52 4.79 -6.88 -8.64
N LEU A 53 4.77 -6.62 -9.93
CA LEU A 53 4.39 -7.63 -10.92
C LEU A 53 5.33 -8.82 -10.85
N LYS A 54 4.80 -10.01 -11.16
CA LYS A 54 5.57 -11.26 -11.21
C LYS A 54 6.76 -11.12 -12.17
N GLY A 55 7.94 -11.48 -11.71
CA GLY A 55 9.20 -11.39 -12.46
C GLY A 55 9.96 -10.09 -12.22
N TRP A 56 9.44 -9.18 -11.40
CA TRP A 56 10.10 -7.92 -11.08
C TRP A 56 11.50 -8.13 -10.47
N ALA A 57 11.64 -9.03 -9.52
CA ALA A 57 12.93 -9.31 -8.88
C ALA A 57 13.98 -9.74 -9.90
N LYS A 58 13.60 -10.59 -10.85
CA LYS A 58 14.49 -11.06 -11.94
C LYS A 58 14.86 -9.91 -12.88
N ALA A 59 13.89 -9.10 -13.28
CA ALA A 59 14.11 -7.96 -14.17
C ALA A 59 15.04 -6.89 -13.56
N TRP A 60 14.97 -6.72 -12.23
CA TRP A 60 15.74 -5.71 -11.50
C TRP A 60 17.06 -6.24 -10.92
N ALA A 61 17.39 -7.52 -11.09
CA ALA A 61 18.56 -8.14 -10.46
C ALA A 61 19.88 -7.43 -10.80
N ASP A 62 20.07 -7.01 -12.04
CA ASP A 62 21.29 -6.30 -12.49
C ASP A 62 21.34 -4.89 -11.91
N ILE A 63 20.20 -4.21 -11.86
CA ILE A 63 20.06 -2.88 -11.27
C ILE A 63 20.40 -2.92 -9.77
N PHE A 64 19.90 -3.92 -9.04
CA PHE A 64 20.23 -4.09 -7.62
C PHE A 64 21.72 -4.31 -7.40
N ARG A 65 22.36 -5.11 -8.24
CA ARG A 65 23.82 -5.32 -8.18
C ARG A 65 24.60 -4.03 -8.46
N GLU A 66 24.18 -3.25 -9.44
CA GLU A 66 24.80 -1.95 -9.72
C GLU A 66 24.64 -1.00 -8.53
N ILE A 67 23.43 -0.85 -7.99
CA ILE A 67 23.12 0.03 -6.84
C ILE A 67 24.02 -0.28 -5.63
N GLU A 68 24.33 -1.54 -5.36
CA GLU A 68 25.19 -1.95 -4.26
C GLU A 68 26.63 -1.44 -4.37
N THR A 69 27.08 -1.13 -5.57
CA THR A 69 28.42 -0.61 -5.84
C THR A 69 28.49 0.92 -5.83
N LEU A 70 27.34 1.59 -5.79
CA LEU A 70 27.26 3.05 -5.88
C LEU A 70 27.52 3.70 -4.52
N HIS A 71 28.51 4.60 -4.47
CA HIS A 71 28.87 5.32 -3.25
C HIS A 71 29.23 6.78 -3.55
N GLY A 72 28.97 7.64 -2.56
CA GLY A 72 29.31 9.05 -2.62
C GLY A 72 28.64 9.80 -3.76
N GLN A 73 29.19 10.96 -4.10
CA GLN A 73 28.62 11.88 -5.07
C GLN A 73 28.48 11.30 -6.49
N ALA A 74 29.44 10.44 -6.88
CA ALA A 74 29.36 9.75 -8.19
C ALA A 74 28.22 8.74 -8.23
N GLY A 75 27.96 8.04 -7.10
CA GLY A 75 26.82 7.15 -6.97
C GLY A 75 25.50 7.88 -7.03
N GLU A 76 25.36 9.01 -6.33
CA GLU A 76 24.17 9.86 -6.40
C GLU A 76 23.86 10.33 -7.81
N LYS A 77 24.90 10.80 -8.53
CA LYS A 77 24.76 11.20 -9.94
C LYS A 77 24.27 10.05 -10.81
N ARG A 78 24.84 8.85 -10.62
CA ARG A 78 24.43 7.66 -11.39
C ARG A 78 22.99 7.27 -11.12
N LEU A 79 22.50 7.36 -9.87
CA LEU A 79 21.09 7.10 -9.52
C LEU A 79 20.13 8.07 -10.19
N ILE A 80 20.51 9.36 -10.31
CA ILE A 80 19.74 10.36 -11.04
C ILE A 80 19.66 10.00 -12.52
N GLU A 81 20.80 9.68 -13.15
CA GLU A 81 20.87 9.28 -14.57
C GLU A 81 20.00 8.04 -14.85
N MET A 82 20.04 7.03 -13.97
CA MET A 82 19.21 5.84 -14.08
C MET A 82 17.72 6.19 -13.97
N SER A 83 17.35 7.05 -13.03
CA SER A 83 15.96 7.50 -12.86
C SER A 83 15.45 8.22 -14.12
N GLU A 84 16.25 9.14 -14.68
CA GLU A 84 15.90 9.84 -15.90
C GLU A 84 15.78 8.90 -17.11
N GLN A 85 16.65 7.89 -17.20
CA GLN A 85 16.57 6.86 -18.23
C GLN A 85 15.27 6.07 -18.12
N PHE A 86 14.91 5.61 -16.93
CA PHE A 86 13.67 4.86 -16.71
C PHE A 86 12.43 5.69 -17.06
N TRP A 87 12.42 6.97 -16.74
CA TRP A 87 11.36 7.86 -17.14
C TRP A 87 11.19 7.94 -18.67
N ARG A 88 12.29 7.95 -19.43
CA ARG A 88 12.23 7.96 -20.89
C ARG A 88 11.78 6.62 -21.47
N ASP A 89 12.31 5.52 -20.91
CA ASP A 89 12.16 4.19 -21.50
C ASP A 89 10.83 3.52 -21.11
N TYR A 90 10.27 3.90 -19.95
CA TYR A 90 9.08 3.26 -19.35
C TYR A 90 8.00 4.26 -18.97
N ALA A 91 7.93 5.41 -19.63
CA ALA A 91 6.81 6.33 -19.45
C ALA A 91 5.50 5.67 -19.92
N TYR A 92 4.41 5.98 -19.23
CA TYR A 92 3.09 5.58 -19.70
C TYR A 92 2.83 6.10 -21.10
N ALA A 93 2.23 5.27 -21.95
CA ALA A 93 1.73 5.72 -23.24
C ALA A 93 0.54 6.68 -23.04
N GLU A 94 0.23 7.45 -24.08
CA GLU A 94 -0.95 8.31 -24.07
C GLU A 94 -2.22 7.48 -23.84
N ASN A 95 -3.01 7.86 -22.85
CA ASN A 95 -4.23 7.16 -22.40
C ASN A 95 -4.01 5.75 -21.84
N GLU A 96 -2.78 5.37 -21.53
CA GLU A 96 -2.51 4.12 -20.79
C GLU A 96 -2.98 4.28 -19.33
N PRO A 97 -3.92 3.44 -18.86
CA PRO A 97 -4.40 3.54 -17.49
C PRO A 97 -3.37 3.01 -16.50
N ASP A 98 -3.14 3.75 -15.43
CA ASP A 98 -2.44 3.21 -14.26
C ASP A 98 -3.34 2.30 -13.44
N ARG A 99 -2.74 1.51 -12.54
CA ARG A 99 -3.46 0.59 -11.65
C ARG A 99 -2.93 0.68 -10.23
N VAL A 100 -3.83 0.72 -9.26
CA VAL A 100 -3.52 0.67 -7.84
C VAL A 100 -4.20 -0.53 -7.21
N ILE A 101 -3.41 -1.39 -6.57
CA ILE A 101 -3.89 -2.55 -5.82
C ILE A 101 -3.51 -2.37 -4.36
N LEU A 102 -4.50 -2.59 -3.48
CA LEU A 102 -4.30 -2.60 -2.04
C LEU A 102 -4.94 -3.86 -1.45
N CYS A 103 -4.18 -4.58 -0.62
CA CYS A 103 -4.68 -5.69 0.17
C CYS A 103 -4.22 -5.51 1.61
N VAL A 104 -5.17 -5.54 2.55
CA VAL A 104 -4.90 -5.44 3.99
C VAL A 104 -5.51 -6.66 4.66
N ASP A 105 -4.67 -7.57 5.11
CA ASP A 105 -5.07 -8.77 5.85
C ASP A 105 -4.85 -8.55 7.35
N LEU A 106 -5.90 -8.73 8.12
CA LEU A 106 -5.90 -8.51 9.57
C LEU A 106 -6.49 -9.74 10.26
N LYS A 107 -5.73 -10.31 11.19
CA LYS A 107 -6.12 -11.48 11.94
C LYS A 107 -5.89 -11.30 13.44
N ALA A 108 -6.90 -11.60 14.23
CA ALA A 108 -6.81 -11.67 15.69
C ALA A 108 -7.05 -13.08 16.20
N GLU A 109 -6.28 -13.46 17.22
CA GLU A 109 -6.36 -14.77 17.87
C GLU A 109 -6.46 -14.61 19.38
N GLU A 110 -7.28 -15.45 20.01
CA GLU A 110 -7.39 -15.61 21.45
C GLU A 110 -7.31 -17.09 21.78
N ASP A 111 -6.51 -17.49 22.76
CA ASP A 111 -6.27 -18.88 23.17
C ASP A 111 -5.97 -19.83 21.99
N ASN A 112 -5.14 -19.36 21.03
CA ASN A 112 -4.79 -20.07 19.80
C ASN A 112 -5.95 -20.31 18.82
N HIS A 113 -7.10 -19.69 19.02
CA HIS A 113 -8.23 -19.72 18.10
C HIS A 113 -8.33 -18.40 17.35
N VAL A 114 -8.58 -18.44 16.05
CA VAL A 114 -8.86 -17.24 15.27
C VAL A 114 -10.25 -16.76 15.63
N ILE A 115 -10.33 -15.55 16.22
CA ILE A 115 -11.59 -14.94 16.64
C ILE A 115 -12.06 -13.85 15.68
N TRP A 116 -11.15 -13.36 14.82
CA TRP A 116 -11.44 -12.36 13.81
C TRP A 116 -10.41 -12.43 12.69
N HIS A 117 -10.86 -12.46 11.43
CA HIS A 117 -9.97 -12.48 10.28
C HIS A 117 -10.66 -11.86 9.07
N LYS A 118 -10.17 -10.71 8.62
CA LYS A 118 -10.70 -10.01 7.44
C LYS A 118 -9.59 -9.55 6.52
N THR A 119 -9.86 -9.65 5.21
CA THR A 119 -9.03 -9.07 4.18
C THR A 119 -9.80 -7.97 3.46
N TYR A 120 -9.29 -6.75 3.50
CA TYR A 120 -9.75 -5.64 2.68
C TYR A 120 -8.98 -5.68 1.37
N LYS A 121 -9.67 -5.66 0.24
CA LYS A 121 -9.06 -5.69 -1.09
C LYS A 121 -9.59 -4.55 -1.95
N MET A 122 -8.72 -3.99 -2.76
CA MET A 122 -9.05 -2.93 -3.70
C MET A 122 -8.25 -3.10 -4.99
N ASP A 123 -8.92 -2.90 -6.13
CA ASP A 123 -8.31 -2.79 -7.46
C ASP A 123 -8.91 -1.56 -8.15
N ALA A 124 -8.08 -0.59 -8.45
CA ALA A 124 -8.49 0.66 -9.06
C ALA A 124 -7.66 0.96 -10.30
N TRP A 125 -8.32 1.33 -11.36
CA TRP A 125 -7.72 1.70 -12.64
C TRP A 125 -7.95 3.18 -12.96
N GLY A 126 -6.98 3.81 -13.59
CA GLY A 126 -7.14 5.13 -14.18
C GLY A 126 -8.17 5.13 -15.31
N ASP A 127 -8.81 6.26 -15.52
CA ASP A 127 -9.81 6.48 -16.54
C ASP A 127 -9.79 7.94 -17.06
N THR A 128 -10.82 8.34 -17.78
CA THR A 128 -10.97 9.70 -18.34
C THR A 128 -11.04 10.80 -17.28
N GLN A 129 -11.28 10.47 -16.00
CA GLN A 129 -11.33 11.43 -14.89
C GLN A 129 -9.95 11.62 -14.24
N GLY A 130 -8.97 10.80 -14.59
CA GLY A 130 -7.61 10.87 -14.11
C GLY A 130 -7.01 9.53 -13.73
N THR A 131 -5.76 9.55 -13.32
CA THR A 131 -5.06 8.35 -12.89
C THR A 131 -5.65 7.80 -11.58
N ALA A 132 -5.62 6.48 -11.42
CA ALA A 132 -6.06 5.83 -10.17
C ALA A 132 -5.23 6.34 -8.98
N MET A 133 -3.92 6.48 -9.15
CA MET A 133 -3.03 6.99 -8.11
C MET A 133 -3.41 8.42 -7.70
N ALA A 134 -3.64 9.33 -8.65
CA ALA A 134 -4.02 10.71 -8.32
C ALA A 134 -5.35 10.76 -7.55
N ARG A 135 -6.36 10.02 -7.98
CA ARG A 135 -7.65 9.96 -7.30
C ARG A 135 -7.54 9.39 -5.88
N LEU A 136 -6.86 8.26 -5.72
CA LEU A 136 -6.70 7.59 -4.42
C LEU A 136 -5.78 8.33 -3.44
N VAL A 137 -5.01 9.30 -3.90
CA VAL A 137 -4.23 10.20 -3.03
C VAL A 137 -5.02 11.47 -2.71
N SER A 138 -5.61 12.13 -3.71
CA SER A 138 -6.25 13.44 -3.52
C SER A 138 -7.61 13.37 -2.83
N HIS A 139 -8.46 12.40 -3.17
CA HIS A 139 -9.78 12.27 -2.56
C HIS A 139 -9.73 11.99 -1.05
N PRO A 140 -8.89 11.07 -0.52
CA PRO A 140 -8.75 10.89 0.92
C PRO A 140 -8.35 12.18 1.66
N VAL A 141 -7.50 13.02 1.06
CA VAL A 141 -7.18 14.34 1.62
C VAL A 141 -8.43 15.22 1.69
N SER A 142 -9.24 15.26 0.64
CA SER A 142 -10.48 16.03 0.64
C SER A 142 -11.51 15.49 1.64
N PHE A 143 -11.59 14.18 1.85
CA PHE A 143 -12.43 13.56 2.88
C PHE A 143 -11.98 13.98 4.28
N ALA A 144 -10.68 14.00 4.53
CA ALA A 144 -10.11 14.46 5.80
C ALA A 144 -10.42 15.94 6.04
N VAL A 145 -10.23 16.80 5.06
CA VAL A 145 -10.57 18.24 5.15
C VAL A 145 -12.07 18.42 5.46
N LYS A 146 -12.95 17.67 4.79
CA LYS A 146 -14.39 17.74 5.04
C LYS A 146 -14.73 17.28 6.46
N ALA A 147 -14.09 16.22 6.96
CA ALA A 147 -14.30 15.75 8.32
C ALA A 147 -13.84 16.77 9.39
N ILE A 148 -12.73 17.49 9.12
CA ILE A 148 -12.25 18.58 9.98
C ILE A 148 -13.23 19.75 10.00
N ILE A 149 -13.72 20.18 8.84
CA ILE A 149 -14.70 21.28 8.73
C ILE A 149 -16.00 20.97 9.48
N ASN A 150 -16.40 19.69 9.45
CA ASN A 150 -17.62 19.24 10.13
C ASN A 150 -17.42 18.93 11.63
N ASP A 151 -16.21 19.12 12.18
CA ASP A 151 -15.84 18.77 13.56
C ASP A 151 -16.01 17.26 13.88
N ASP A 152 -15.86 16.42 12.84
CA ASP A 152 -15.98 14.96 12.96
C ASP A 152 -14.70 14.31 13.52
N THR A 153 -13.56 15.05 13.55
CA THR A 153 -12.24 14.57 13.99
C THR A 153 -11.83 15.20 15.32
N ASP A 154 -10.81 14.65 15.96
CA ASP A 154 -10.21 15.25 17.13
C ASP A 154 -9.30 16.44 16.75
N HIS A 155 -9.17 17.41 17.65
CA HIS A 155 -8.27 18.55 17.45
C HIS A 155 -6.81 18.13 17.61
N GLY A 156 -5.92 18.79 16.86
CA GLY A 156 -4.47 18.57 16.94
C GLY A 156 -3.90 17.93 15.69
N VAL A 157 -2.72 17.32 15.83
CA VAL A 157 -2.02 16.61 14.74
C VAL A 157 -2.13 15.11 14.97
N SER A 158 -2.70 14.43 14.01
CA SER A 158 -2.83 12.97 14.06
C SER A 158 -2.62 12.38 12.66
N ALA A 159 -2.46 11.04 12.61
CA ALA A 159 -2.57 10.28 11.37
C ALA A 159 -4.05 10.24 10.91
N ALA A 160 -4.50 9.16 10.29
CA ALA A 160 -5.91 8.99 9.98
C ALA A 160 -6.77 8.93 11.25
N SER A 161 -8.04 9.34 11.16
CA SER A 161 -8.98 9.24 12.27
C SER A 161 -9.17 7.77 12.69
N SER A 162 -9.30 7.54 13.99
CA SER A 162 -9.67 6.24 14.57
C SER A 162 -11.15 6.16 14.99
N LYS A 163 -11.93 7.22 14.79
CA LYS A 163 -13.37 7.23 15.10
C LYS A 163 -14.12 6.31 14.14
N PRO A 164 -14.85 5.29 14.63
CA PRO A 164 -15.48 4.28 13.76
C PRO A 164 -16.39 4.88 12.68
N ASN A 165 -17.24 5.85 13.05
CA ASN A 165 -18.14 6.50 12.09
C ASN A 165 -17.41 7.25 10.96
N VAL A 166 -16.27 7.85 11.26
CA VAL A 166 -15.42 8.53 10.25
C VAL A 166 -14.73 7.50 9.35
N VAL A 167 -14.18 6.44 9.96
CA VAL A 167 -13.52 5.35 9.23
C VAL A 167 -14.50 4.65 8.29
N ASP A 168 -15.69 4.29 8.77
CA ASP A 168 -16.73 3.63 7.97
C ASP A 168 -17.18 4.50 6.78
N LYS A 169 -17.29 5.81 7.02
CA LYS A 169 -17.60 6.75 5.95
C LYS A 169 -16.48 6.82 4.92
N TRP A 170 -15.22 6.94 5.35
CA TRP A 170 -14.08 7.01 4.43
C TRP A 170 -13.90 5.71 3.65
N LEU A 171 -14.13 4.54 4.25
CA LEU A 171 -14.09 3.26 3.52
C LEU A 171 -15.14 3.21 2.41
N LYS A 172 -16.37 3.68 2.66
CA LYS A 172 -17.42 3.78 1.64
C LYS A 172 -17.06 4.77 0.53
N ASP A 173 -16.53 5.93 0.92
CA ASP A 173 -16.13 6.98 -0.03
C ASP A 173 -14.96 6.47 -0.91
N ILE A 174 -13.97 5.77 -0.34
CA ILE A 174 -12.85 5.15 -1.08
C ILE A 174 -13.35 4.02 -1.99
N ALA A 175 -14.27 3.19 -1.51
CA ALA A 175 -14.84 2.11 -2.30
C ALA A 175 -15.46 2.61 -3.62
N SER A 176 -16.03 3.81 -3.61
CA SER A 176 -16.61 4.43 -4.81
C SER A 176 -15.58 4.88 -5.86
N LEU A 177 -14.29 4.93 -5.50
CA LEU A 177 -13.19 5.34 -6.39
C LEU A 177 -12.52 4.17 -7.11
N ALA A 178 -12.83 2.94 -6.75
CA ALA A 178 -12.22 1.73 -7.27
C ALA A 178 -13.24 0.92 -8.10
N GLN A 179 -12.75 0.15 -9.06
CA GLN A 179 -13.54 -0.81 -9.82
C GLN A 179 -13.87 -2.04 -8.99
N GLU A 180 -13.01 -2.36 -8.04
CA GLU A 180 -13.22 -3.43 -7.07
C GLU A 180 -12.84 -2.93 -5.67
N PHE A 181 -13.75 -3.04 -4.72
CA PHE A 181 -13.49 -2.89 -3.30
C PHE A 181 -14.37 -3.88 -2.54
N ASP A 182 -13.76 -4.74 -1.75
CA ASP A 182 -14.50 -5.75 -0.99
C ASP A 182 -13.80 -6.10 0.31
N ILE A 183 -14.55 -6.69 1.23
CA ILE A 183 -14.08 -7.16 2.53
C ILE A 183 -14.42 -8.64 2.65
N ILE A 184 -13.39 -9.49 2.57
CA ILE A 184 -13.53 -10.92 2.75
C ILE A 184 -13.52 -11.20 4.26
N ASP A 185 -14.60 -11.80 4.77
CA ASP A 185 -14.64 -12.37 6.12
C ASP A 185 -14.30 -13.85 6.03
N HIS A 186 -13.24 -14.28 6.72
CA HIS A 186 -12.75 -15.66 6.66
C HIS A 186 -13.38 -16.57 7.73
N LEU A 187 -14.28 -16.04 8.56
CA LEU A 187 -14.95 -16.79 9.63
C LEU A 187 -16.43 -17.03 9.35
N THR A 188 -16.96 -16.55 8.22
CA THR A 188 -18.35 -16.75 7.78
C THR A 188 -18.47 -17.76 6.65
#